data_717cbbad45e66b202dbd035fcd03f6ec
#
_entry.id   717cbbad45e66b202dbd035fcd03f6ec
#
_cell.length_a   1.000
_cell.length_b   1.000
_cell.length_c   1.000
_cell.angle_alpha   90.00
_cell.angle_beta   90.00
_cell.angle_gamma   90.00
#
_symmetry.space_group_name_H-M   'P 1'
#
loop_
_entity.id
_entity.type
_entity.pdbx_description
1 polymer ?
#
loop_
_entity_poly.entity_id
_entity_poly.type
_entity_poly.pdbx_seq_one_letter_code
_entity_poly.pdbx_strand_id
1 'polypeptide(L)'
;MEQPDATIHQPVRLKIMAALKALPDREQIEFVRLKALMDTTEGNLGAHITTLEQAGYIDVEKDFAGKKPRTRVRLARAGRRAFDAYIAYLREIVEASAPDSKAK
;
A
#
# COMPACT_ATOMS: atom_id res chain seq x y z
N MET A 1 -10.09 -12.57 17.60
CA MET A 1 -9.95 -11.93 16.30
C MET A 1 -8.83 -10.91 16.34
N GLU A 2 -8.02 -10.92 15.33
CA GLU A 2 -6.92 -9.99 15.28
C GLU A 2 -7.38 -8.60 14.92
N GLN A 3 -6.62 -7.63 15.37
CA GLN A 3 -6.88 -6.25 15.05
C GLN A 3 -6.35 -5.93 13.65
N PRO A 4 -6.98 -5.02 12.93
CA PRO A 4 -6.41 -4.62 11.65
C PRO A 4 -5.10 -3.89 11.85
N ASP A 5 -4.25 -3.98 10.85
CA ASP A 5 -3.01 -3.22 10.83
C ASP A 5 -3.36 -1.74 10.68
N ALA A 6 -3.10 -0.96 11.73
CA ALA A 6 -3.52 0.45 11.74
C ALA A 6 -2.83 1.27 10.65
N THR A 7 -1.61 0.88 10.27
CA THR A 7 -0.91 1.59 9.22
C THR A 7 -1.58 1.38 7.87
N ILE A 8 -2.03 0.17 7.60
CA ILE A 8 -2.69 -0.15 6.33
C ILE A 8 -4.17 0.20 6.38
N HIS A 9 -4.78 0.15 7.56
CA HIS A 9 -6.22 0.36 7.73
C HIS A 9 -6.58 1.84 7.61
N GLN A 10 -6.29 2.40 6.47
CA GLN A 10 -6.54 3.80 6.14
C GLN A 10 -6.70 3.84 4.61
N PRO A 11 -7.77 4.49 4.09
CA PRO A 11 -8.12 4.31 2.67
C PRO A 11 -7.01 4.62 1.69
N VAL A 12 -6.29 5.73 1.85
CA VAL A 12 -5.25 6.08 0.90
C VAL A 12 -4.08 5.13 1.01
N ARG A 13 -3.65 4.81 2.23
CA ARG A 13 -2.53 3.89 2.41
C ARG A 13 -2.85 2.49 1.92
N LEU A 14 -4.09 2.06 2.14
CA LEU A 14 -4.53 0.78 1.60
C LEU A 14 -4.43 0.76 0.08
N LYS A 15 -4.86 1.84 -0.58
CA LYS A 15 -4.78 1.92 -2.04
C LYS A 15 -3.33 1.94 -2.51
N ILE A 16 -2.45 2.64 -1.79
CA ILE A 16 -1.03 2.65 -2.13
C ILE A 16 -0.47 1.23 -2.07
N MET A 17 -0.73 0.54 -0.97
CA MET A 17 -0.24 -0.82 -0.80
C MET A 17 -0.76 -1.75 -1.89
N ALA A 18 -2.04 -1.60 -2.24
CA ALA A 18 -2.63 -2.43 -3.28
C ALA A 18 -1.98 -2.16 -4.63
N ALA A 19 -1.73 -0.89 -4.95
CA ALA A 19 -1.08 -0.55 -6.21
C ALA A 19 0.32 -1.13 -6.28
N LEU A 20 1.07 -1.05 -5.19
CA LEU A 20 2.43 -1.58 -5.16
C LEU A 20 2.43 -3.11 -5.19
N LYS A 21 1.45 -3.74 -4.53
CA LYS A 21 1.35 -5.20 -4.56
C LYS A 21 1.06 -5.72 -5.96
N ALA A 22 0.37 -4.93 -6.78
CA ALA A 22 0.03 -5.32 -8.14
C ALA A 22 1.21 -5.27 -9.09
N LEU A 23 2.28 -4.57 -8.72
CA LEU A 23 3.48 -4.53 -9.55
C LEU A 23 4.21 -5.86 -9.49
N PRO A 24 4.99 -6.21 -10.53
CA PRO A 24 5.87 -7.36 -10.43
C PRO A 24 6.79 -7.21 -9.22
N ASP A 25 7.23 -8.35 -8.70
CA ASP A 25 8.05 -8.36 -7.49
C ASP A 25 9.28 -7.47 -7.69
N ARG A 26 9.54 -6.62 -6.69
CA ARG A 26 10.68 -5.69 -6.64
C ARG A 26 10.62 -4.54 -7.63
N GLU A 27 9.50 -4.40 -8.35
CA GLU A 27 9.35 -3.27 -9.24
C GLU A 27 9.11 -1.99 -8.45
N GLN A 28 9.59 -0.89 -8.99
CA GLN A 28 9.40 0.44 -8.41
C GLN A 28 8.43 1.23 -9.26
N ILE A 29 7.78 2.21 -8.63
CA ILE A 29 6.94 3.16 -9.35
C ILE A 29 7.38 4.56 -8.93
N GLU A 30 7.37 5.49 -9.89
CA GLU A 30 7.70 6.87 -9.56
C GLU A 30 6.57 7.53 -8.77
N PHE A 31 6.96 8.42 -7.87
CA PHE A 31 6.02 9.14 -7.03
C PHE A 31 4.97 9.88 -7.86
N VAL A 32 5.42 10.53 -8.96
CA VAL A 32 4.47 11.29 -9.78
C VAL A 32 3.41 10.39 -10.40
N ARG A 33 3.79 9.18 -10.78
CA ARG A 33 2.84 8.24 -11.34
C ARG A 33 1.88 7.71 -10.27
N LEU A 34 2.42 7.43 -9.10
CA LEU A 34 1.59 6.98 -7.99
C LEU A 34 0.59 8.06 -7.60
N LYS A 35 1.02 9.32 -7.61
CA LYS A 35 0.12 10.43 -7.32
C LYS A 35 -1.05 10.46 -8.29
N ALA A 36 -0.77 10.26 -9.57
CA ALA A 36 -1.84 10.25 -10.58
C ALA A 36 -2.82 9.10 -10.34
N LEU A 37 -2.31 7.94 -9.91
CA LEU A 37 -3.16 6.79 -9.65
C LEU A 37 -4.01 6.99 -8.40
N MET A 38 -3.49 7.70 -7.42
CA MET A 38 -4.17 7.83 -6.13
C MET A 38 -5.17 8.98 -6.10
N ASP A 39 -5.13 9.88 -7.07
CA ASP A 39 -6.05 11.01 -7.15
C ASP A 39 -6.05 11.80 -5.83
N THR A 40 -4.86 12.21 -5.40
CA THR A 40 -4.68 12.95 -4.17
C THR A 40 -3.65 14.04 -4.37
N THR A 41 -3.48 14.91 -3.38
CA THR A 41 -2.49 15.97 -3.48
C THR A 41 -1.09 15.42 -3.22
N GLU A 42 -0.09 16.15 -3.69
CA GLU A 42 1.30 15.76 -3.49
C GLU A 42 1.64 15.69 -2.00
N GLY A 43 1.21 16.70 -1.22
CA GLY A 43 1.50 16.71 0.20
C GLY A 43 0.82 15.58 0.95
N ASN A 44 -0.42 15.28 0.57
CA ASN A 44 -1.16 14.21 1.21
C ASN A 44 -0.52 12.86 0.90
N LEU A 45 -0.16 12.64 -0.37
CA LEU A 45 0.52 11.40 -0.74
C LEU A 45 1.85 11.28 -0.02
N GLY A 46 2.62 12.38 0.02
CA GLY A 46 3.92 12.36 0.68
C GLY A 46 3.84 11.96 2.14
N ALA A 47 2.80 12.47 2.84
CA ALA A 47 2.62 12.13 4.24
C ALA A 47 2.33 10.64 4.42
N HIS A 48 1.50 10.07 3.55
CA HIS A 48 1.19 8.65 3.63
C HIS A 48 2.38 7.78 3.26
N ILE A 49 3.16 8.21 2.27
CA ILE A 49 4.38 7.50 1.89
C ILE A 49 5.35 7.48 3.06
N THR A 50 5.51 8.60 3.75
CA THR A 50 6.38 8.66 4.92
C THR A 50 5.92 7.69 6.01
N THR A 51 4.61 7.65 6.28
CA THR A 51 4.06 6.74 7.28
C THR A 51 4.36 5.29 6.93
N LEU A 52 4.17 4.93 5.66
CA LEU A 52 4.44 3.56 5.21
C LEU A 52 5.92 3.23 5.26
N GLU A 53 6.77 4.19 4.91
CA GLU A 53 8.21 3.99 4.96
C GLU A 53 8.67 3.76 6.40
N GLN A 54 8.17 4.57 7.33
CA GLN A 54 8.53 4.44 8.73
C GLN A 54 8.07 3.11 9.33
N ALA A 55 7.00 2.56 8.81
CA ALA A 55 6.54 1.25 9.25
C ALA A 55 7.38 0.11 8.65
N GLY A 56 8.26 0.42 7.70
CA GLY A 56 9.08 -0.59 7.06
C GLY A 56 8.37 -1.34 5.95
N TYR A 57 7.24 -0.81 5.49
CA TYR A 57 6.43 -1.51 4.51
C TYR A 57 6.79 -1.16 3.07
N ILE A 58 7.45 -0.05 2.86
CA ILE A 58 7.89 0.37 1.53
C ILE A 58 9.30 0.92 1.62
N ASP A 59 10.01 0.86 0.50
CA ASP A 59 11.31 1.48 0.34
C ASP A 59 11.15 2.69 -0.57
N VAL A 60 11.76 3.79 -0.19
CA VAL A 60 11.71 5.03 -0.96
C VAL A 60 13.12 5.36 -1.40
N GLU A 61 13.30 5.53 -2.69
CA GLU A 61 14.59 5.86 -3.28
C GLU A 61 14.51 7.22 -3.95
N LYS A 62 15.44 8.09 -3.63
CA LYS A 62 15.50 9.43 -4.21
C LYS A 62 16.80 9.57 -4.97
N ASP A 63 16.68 9.97 -6.24
CA ASP A 63 17.85 10.19 -7.08
C ASP A 63 17.51 11.27 -8.10
N PHE A 64 18.24 11.30 -9.19
CA PHE A 64 18.02 12.28 -10.24
C PHE A 64 17.86 11.57 -11.58
N ALA A 65 16.93 12.07 -12.38
CA ALA A 65 16.80 11.71 -13.78
C ALA A 65 17.33 12.91 -14.53
N GLY A 66 18.60 12.87 -14.94
CA GLY A 66 19.27 14.05 -15.44
C GLY A 66 19.43 15.05 -14.32
N LYS A 67 18.84 16.23 -14.47
CA LYS A 67 18.92 17.28 -13.45
C LYS A 67 17.66 17.34 -12.58
N LYS A 68 16.66 16.49 -12.85
CA LYS A 68 15.42 16.53 -12.11
C LYS A 68 15.44 15.53 -10.96
N PRO A 69 15.06 15.96 -9.76
CA PRO A 69 14.89 15.01 -8.66
C PRO A 69 13.82 13.98 -9.00
N ARG A 70 14.05 12.75 -8.59
CA ARG A 70 13.13 11.66 -8.86
C ARG A 70 12.98 10.84 -7.59
N THR A 71 11.72 10.53 -7.24
CA THR A 71 11.41 9.67 -6.11
C THR A 71 10.72 8.43 -6.63
N ARG A 72 11.20 7.26 -6.22
CA ARG A 72 10.62 5.99 -6.59
C ARG A 72 10.29 5.21 -5.34
N VAL A 73 9.24 4.42 -5.41
CA VAL A 73 8.69 3.70 -4.28
C VAL A 73 8.55 2.23 -4.65
N ARG A 74 8.85 1.35 -3.71
CA ARG A 74 8.77 -0.08 -3.91
C ARG A 74 8.21 -0.73 -2.67
N LEU A 75 7.44 -1.80 -2.85
CA LEU A 75 6.94 -2.57 -1.72
C LEU A 75 8.08 -3.36 -1.10
N ALA A 76 8.27 -3.20 0.21
CA ALA A 76 9.26 -3.98 0.93
C ALA A 76 8.69 -5.36 1.24
N ARG A 77 9.57 -6.30 1.57
CA ARG A 77 9.14 -7.65 1.91
C ARG A 77 8.18 -7.65 3.09
N ALA A 78 8.49 -6.85 4.12
CA ALA A 78 7.61 -6.74 5.27
C ALA A 78 6.25 -6.17 4.89
N GLY A 79 6.24 -5.22 3.95
CA GLY A 79 4.98 -4.66 3.47
C GLY A 79 4.14 -5.66 2.72
N ARG A 80 4.78 -6.51 1.92
CA ARG A 80 4.07 -7.56 1.21
C ARG A 80 3.39 -8.51 2.17
N ARG A 81 4.12 -8.92 3.21
CA ARG A 81 3.54 -9.81 4.22
C ARG A 81 2.40 -9.14 4.98
N ALA A 82 2.60 -7.87 5.35
CA ALA A 82 1.58 -7.14 6.09
C ALA A 82 0.33 -6.95 5.25
N PHE A 83 0.50 -6.66 3.97
CA PHE A 83 -0.65 -6.49 3.10
C PHE A 83 -1.41 -7.80 2.92
N ASP A 84 -0.70 -8.90 2.71
CA ASP A 84 -1.36 -10.20 2.55
C ASP A 84 -2.13 -10.57 3.82
N ALA A 85 -1.57 -10.30 4.99
CA ALA A 85 -2.24 -10.56 6.25
C ALA A 85 -3.49 -9.68 6.41
N TYR A 86 -3.38 -8.43 5.96
CA TYR A 86 -4.51 -7.51 6.03
C TYR A 86 -5.65 -7.98 5.13
N ILE A 87 -5.34 -8.44 3.94
CA ILE A 87 -6.35 -8.94 3.01
C ILE A 87 -7.01 -10.20 3.59
N ALA A 88 -6.23 -11.07 4.22
CA ALA A 88 -6.81 -12.25 4.87
C ALA A 88 -7.77 -11.85 5.99
N TYR A 89 -7.42 -10.84 6.75
CA TYR A 89 -8.27 -10.30 7.79
C TYR A 89 -9.59 -9.79 7.19
N LEU A 90 -9.52 -9.03 6.10
CA LEU A 90 -10.73 -8.54 5.46
C LEU A 90 -11.59 -9.67 4.92
N ARG A 91 -10.96 -10.69 4.35
CA ARG A 91 -11.71 -11.85 3.85
C ARG A 91 -12.49 -12.52 4.94
N GLU A 92 -11.88 -12.67 6.10
CA GLU A 92 -12.56 -13.30 7.22
C GLU A 92 -13.80 -12.51 7.60
N ILE A 93 -13.69 -11.18 7.62
CA ILE A 93 -14.83 -10.34 7.94
C ILE A 93 -15.94 -10.51 6.90
N VAL A 94 -15.58 -10.48 5.62
CA VAL A 94 -16.55 -10.57 4.55
C VAL A 94 -17.25 -11.92 4.59
N GLU A 95 -16.49 -12.98 4.78
CA GLU A 95 -17.06 -14.33 4.79
C GLU A 95 -17.94 -14.56 6.01
N ALA A 96 -17.52 -14.02 7.16
CA ALA A 96 -18.33 -14.14 8.38
C ALA A 96 -19.62 -13.35 8.26
N SER A 97 -19.62 -12.28 7.46
CA SER A 97 -20.79 -11.41 7.33
C SER A 97 -21.75 -11.87 6.23
N ALA A 98 -21.35 -12.83 5.40
CA ALA A 98 -22.17 -13.25 4.28
C ALA A 98 -23.13 -14.34 4.74
N PRO A 99 -24.40 -14.02 4.96
CA PRO A 99 -25.31 -14.98 5.59
C PRO A 99 -25.60 -16.18 4.70
N ASP A 100 -25.55 -16.02 3.40
CA ASP A 100 -25.98 -17.09 2.51
C ASP A 100 -24.85 -17.89 1.93
N SER A 101 -23.61 -17.48 2.15
CA SER A 101 -22.51 -18.19 1.52
C SER A 101 -22.38 -19.61 2.05
N LYS A 102 -22.87 -19.87 3.23
CA LYS A 102 -22.78 -21.20 3.84
C LYS A 102 -24.10 -21.84 4.13
N ALA A 103 -25.16 -21.21 3.73
CA ALA A 103 -26.49 -21.72 4.02
C ALA A 103 -26.98 -22.71 2.99
N LYS A 104 -26.16 -23.11 2.07
CA LYS A 104 -26.58 -24.04 1.02
C LYS A 104 -26.44 -25.48 1.41
#